data_578914151d9fbf5ac1ecb2af54a4e2f0
#
_entry.id   578914151d9fbf5ac1ecb2af54a4e2f0
#
_cell.length_a   1.000
_cell.length_b   1.000
_cell.length_c   1.000
_cell.angle_alpha   90.00
_cell.angle_beta   90.00
_cell.angle_gamma   90.00
#
_symmetry.space_group_name_H-M   'P 1'
#
loop_
_entity.id
_entity.type
_entity.pdbx_description
1 polymer ?
#
loop_
_entity_poly.entity_id
_entity_poly.type
_entity_poly.pdbx_seq_one_letter_code
_entity_poly.pdbx_strand_id
1 'polypeptide(L)'
;NIMKNSRNTVSMIAAKINNQDLVIISENTSKLVPIKPICAALGIDFKSQYAKLKDDENLSSTMVLSTTVATDGKDREMVCLPLKYIFGWLFTINSGNVSPDAKEAILKYRMECYDVLFNHFSERSAFIEEKQKRLIEQSEIVMTAQEAFNQSKEQLKEAKKQYDAIKAIDFNQWKEEQRQLEIPFEN
;
A
#
# COMPACT_ATOMS: atom_id res chain seq x y z
N ASN A 1 -20.32 -1.85 -40.74
CA ASN A 1 -18.97 -1.62 -40.17
C ASN A 1 -19.01 -1.84 -38.67
N ILE A 2 -18.82 -3.10 -38.26
CA ILE A 2 -18.67 -3.48 -36.86
C ILE A 2 -17.18 -3.30 -36.57
N MET A 3 -16.83 -2.25 -35.81
CA MET A 3 -15.49 -2.09 -35.26
C MET A 3 -15.23 -3.27 -34.29
N LYS A 4 -14.37 -4.20 -34.71
CA LYS A 4 -13.74 -5.16 -33.79
C LYS A 4 -12.85 -4.37 -32.84
N ASN A 5 -13.33 -4.17 -31.63
CA ASN A 5 -12.52 -3.67 -30.52
C ASN A 5 -11.46 -4.74 -30.24
N SER A 6 -10.23 -4.55 -30.72
CA SER A 6 -9.10 -5.40 -30.36
C SER A 6 -8.79 -5.13 -28.89
N ARG A 7 -9.29 -5.99 -28.02
CA ARG A 7 -8.93 -5.99 -26.60
C ARG A 7 -7.44 -6.24 -26.52
N ASN A 8 -6.70 -5.32 -25.93
CA ASN A 8 -5.28 -5.48 -25.62
C ASN A 8 -5.16 -6.54 -24.52
N THR A 9 -5.20 -7.81 -24.92
CA THR A 9 -5.05 -8.94 -24.00
C THR A 9 -3.61 -9.40 -24.08
N VAL A 10 -2.85 -9.21 -23.02
CA VAL A 10 -1.46 -9.70 -22.90
C VAL A 10 -1.45 -10.87 -21.94
N SER A 11 -1.02 -12.03 -22.41
CA SER A 11 -0.78 -13.20 -21.56
C SER A 11 0.68 -13.26 -21.15
N MET A 12 0.93 -13.54 -19.87
CA MET A 12 2.25 -13.61 -19.28
C MET A 12 2.34 -14.86 -18.39
N ILE A 13 3.44 -15.59 -18.48
CA ILE A 13 3.74 -16.69 -17.56
C ILE A 13 4.22 -16.07 -16.26
N ALA A 14 3.44 -16.24 -15.18
CA ALA A 14 3.73 -15.63 -13.88
C ALA A 14 4.49 -16.57 -12.93
N ALA A 15 4.28 -17.88 -13.07
CA ALA A 15 4.90 -18.88 -12.21
C ALA A 15 4.82 -20.28 -12.85
N LYS A 16 5.53 -21.24 -12.27
CA LYS A 16 5.38 -22.68 -12.61
C LYS A 16 4.90 -23.43 -11.37
N ILE A 17 3.87 -24.25 -11.55
CA ILE A 17 3.39 -25.19 -10.54
C ILE A 17 3.50 -26.59 -11.14
N ASN A 18 4.23 -27.50 -10.52
CA ASN A 18 4.46 -28.88 -11.01
C ASN A 18 4.82 -28.93 -12.50
N ASN A 19 5.79 -28.12 -12.94
CA ASN A 19 6.22 -27.98 -14.34
C ASN A 19 5.14 -27.46 -15.32
N GLN A 20 3.97 -27.02 -14.85
CA GLN A 20 2.95 -26.37 -15.65
C GLN A 20 3.04 -24.85 -15.50
N ASP A 21 2.94 -24.15 -16.63
CA ASP A 21 2.97 -22.68 -16.63
C ASP A 21 1.66 -22.12 -16.09
N LEU A 22 1.76 -21.27 -15.06
CA LEU A 22 0.65 -20.46 -14.60
C LEU A 22 0.59 -19.19 -15.46
N VAL A 23 -0.42 -19.11 -16.30
CA VAL A 23 -0.64 -17.97 -17.19
C VAL A 23 -1.54 -16.94 -16.52
N ILE A 24 -1.09 -15.69 -16.50
CA ILE A 24 -1.91 -14.54 -16.14
C ILE A 24 -2.26 -13.77 -17.41
N ILE A 25 -3.54 -13.51 -17.58
CA ILE A 25 -4.08 -12.71 -18.66
C ILE A 25 -4.32 -11.31 -18.12
N SER A 26 -3.63 -10.33 -18.67
CA SER A 26 -3.91 -8.92 -18.37
C SER A 26 -4.92 -8.37 -19.36
N GLU A 27 -6.10 -8.04 -18.88
CA GLU A 27 -7.17 -7.42 -19.65
C GLU A 27 -7.54 -6.09 -18.98
N ASN A 28 -7.17 -4.98 -19.58
CA ASN A 28 -7.30 -3.63 -19.01
C ASN A 28 -6.58 -3.52 -17.64
N THR A 29 -7.34 -3.24 -16.58
CA THR A 29 -6.84 -3.16 -15.19
C THR A 29 -6.94 -4.47 -14.42
N SER A 30 -7.54 -5.51 -15.03
CA SER A 30 -7.80 -6.80 -14.37
C SER A 30 -6.76 -7.84 -14.76
N LYS A 31 -6.32 -8.61 -13.77
CA LYS A 31 -5.48 -9.79 -13.96
C LYS A 31 -6.35 -11.02 -13.80
N LEU A 32 -6.53 -11.77 -14.87
CA LEU A 32 -7.37 -12.98 -14.95
C LEU A 32 -6.49 -14.21 -15.00
N VAL A 33 -6.91 -15.28 -14.34
CA VAL A 33 -6.18 -16.55 -14.30
C VAL A 33 -7.10 -17.69 -14.76
N PRO A 34 -6.74 -18.41 -15.82
CA PRO A 34 -7.52 -19.57 -16.29
C PRO A 34 -7.49 -20.69 -15.26
N ILE A 35 -8.67 -21.22 -14.91
CA ILE A 35 -8.82 -22.27 -13.90
C ILE A 35 -8.34 -23.62 -14.40
N LYS A 36 -8.62 -23.95 -15.67
CA LYS A 36 -8.33 -25.26 -16.23
C LYS A 36 -6.84 -25.63 -16.19
N PRO A 37 -5.89 -24.77 -16.55
CA PRO A 37 -4.46 -25.05 -16.39
C PRO A 37 -4.04 -25.32 -14.94
N ILE A 38 -4.62 -24.60 -13.97
CA ILE A 38 -4.33 -24.83 -12.56
C ILE A 38 -4.85 -26.21 -12.12
N CYS A 39 -6.06 -26.58 -12.54
CA CYS A 39 -6.59 -27.91 -12.26
C CYS A 39 -5.69 -29.01 -12.82
N ALA A 40 -5.18 -28.84 -14.04
CA ALA A 40 -4.23 -29.78 -14.64
C ALA A 40 -2.92 -29.85 -13.87
N ALA A 41 -2.36 -28.69 -13.47
CA ALA A 41 -1.11 -28.62 -12.71
C ALA A 41 -1.23 -29.27 -11.32
N LEU A 42 -2.40 -29.20 -10.69
CA LEU A 42 -2.70 -29.80 -9.40
C LEU A 42 -3.21 -31.24 -9.49
N GLY A 43 -3.40 -31.79 -10.70
CA GLY A 43 -3.97 -33.13 -10.90
C GLY A 43 -5.40 -33.29 -10.42
N ILE A 44 -6.21 -32.22 -10.45
CA ILE A 44 -7.61 -32.22 -10.00
C ILE A 44 -8.58 -32.10 -11.18
N ASP A 45 -9.78 -32.68 -11.02
CA ASP A 45 -10.79 -32.64 -12.08
C ASP A 45 -11.41 -31.25 -12.25
N PHE A 46 -11.23 -30.69 -13.45
CA PHE A 46 -11.75 -29.38 -13.79
C PHE A 46 -13.28 -29.28 -13.71
N LYS A 47 -14.01 -30.32 -14.15
CA LYS A 47 -15.48 -30.28 -14.17
C LYS A 47 -16.02 -30.17 -12.75
N SER A 48 -15.48 -30.97 -11.84
CA SER A 48 -15.82 -30.93 -10.41
C SER A 48 -15.54 -29.59 -9.78
N GLN A 49 -14.37 -29.00 -10.07
CA GLN A 49 -14.01 -27.68 -9.55
C GLN A 49 -14.88 -26.57 -10.12
N TYR A 50 -15.18 -26.64 -11.40
CA TYR A 50 -16.08 -25.68 -12.04
C TYR A 50 -17.49 -25.71 -11.47
N ALA A 51 -18.03 -26.91 -11.19
CA ALA A 51 -19.33 -27.04 -10.53
C ALA A 51 -19.32 -26.37 -9.15
N LYS A 52 -18.32 -26.66 -8.32
CA LYS A 52 -18.16 -26.02 -6.99
C LYS A 52 -18.05 -24.50 -7.07
N LEU A 53 -17.32 -23.98 -8.05
CA LEU A 53 -17.20 -22.53 -8.27
C LEU A 53 -18.53 -21.89 -8.67
N LYS A 54 -19.37 -22.61 -9.43
CA LYS A 54 -20.71 -22.14 -9.77
C LYS A 54 -21.66 -22.10 -8.59
N ASP A 55 -21.49 -23.04 -7.65
CA ASP A 55 -22.31 -23.16 -6.45
C ASP A 55 -21.86 -22.22 -5.31
N ASP A 56 -20.64 -21.66 -5.41
CA ASP A 56 -20.11 -20.70 -4.44
C ASP A 56 -20.70 -19.31 -4.65
N GLU A 57 -21.39 -18.75 -3.65
CA GLU A 57 -22.08 -17.47 -3.73
C GLU A 57 -21.14 -16.28 -4.07
N ASN A 58 -19.89 -16.33 -3.60
CA ASN A 58 -18.93 -15.24 -3.81
C ASN A 58 -18.16 -15.40 -5.12
N LEU A 59 -17.71 -16.63 -5.42
CA LEU A 59 -16.84 -16.89 -6.56
C LEU A 59 -17.59 -16.98 -7.88
N SER A 60 -18.84 -17.47 -7.87
CA SER A 60 -19.66 -17.63 -9.09
C SER A 60 -19.84 -16.32 -9.85
N SER A 61 -20.10 -15.23 -9.14
CA SER A 61 -20.29 -13.90 -9.74
C SER A 61 -19.00 -13.27 -10.29
N THR A 62 -17.84 -13.82 -9.93
CA THR A 62 -16.52 -13.29 -10.32
C THR A 62 -15.90 -14.04 -11.51
N MET A 63 -16.50 -15.16 -11.93
CA MET A 63 -16.03 -15.92 -13.09
C MET A 63 -16.20 -15.14 -14.38
N VAL A 64 -15.16 -15.14 -15.21
CA VAL A 64 -15.13 -14.47 -16.51
C VAL A 64 -14.69 -15.45 -17.59
N LEU A 65 -15.32 -15.40 -18.76
CA LEU A 65 -14.82 -16.06 -19.95
C LEU A 65 -13.83 -15.14 -20.67
N SER A 66 -12.62 -15.63 -20.86
CA SER A 66 -11.57 -14.88 -21.56
C SER A 66 -10.89 -15.77 -22.60
N THR A 67 -10.64 -15.20 -23.77
CA THR A 67 -9.91 -15.90 -24.85
C THR A 67 -8.42 -15.78 -24.60
N THR A 68 -7.74 -16.92 -24.53
CA THR A 68 -6.29 -16.99 -24.35
C THR A 68 -5.66 -18.06 -25.21
N VAL A 69 -4.38 -17.90 -25.51
CA VAL A 69 -3.60 -18.90 -26.22
C VAL A 69 -3.37 -20.10 -25.30
N ALA A 70 -3.89 -21.26 -25.69
CA ALA A 70 -3.66 -22.51 -24.96
C ALA A 70 -2.22 -23.01 -25.20
N THR A 71 -1.78 -24.01 -24.43
CA THR A 71 -0.44 -24.62 -24.53
C THR A 71 -0.12 -25.20 -25.93
N ASP A 72 -1.15 -25.47 -26.72
CA ASP A 72 -1.02 -25.94 -28.13
C ASP A 72 -0.99 -24.78 -29.16
N GLY A 73 -0.88 -23.54 -28.69
CA GLY A 73 -0.79 -22.36 -29.55
C GLY A 73 -2.12 -21.89 -30.15
N LYS A 74 -3.25 -22.52 -29.77
CA LYS A 74 -4.58 -22.14 -30.29
C LYS A 74 -5.33 -21.23 -29.34
N ASP A 75 -6.04 -20.26 -29.90
CA ASP A 75 -6.95 -19.43 -29.12
C ASP A 75 -8.12 -20.26 -28.64
N ARG A 76 -8.36 -20.21 -27.33
CA ARG A 76 -9.48 -20.89 -26.68
C ARG A 76 -10.13 -19.97 -25.65
N GLU A 77 -11.44 -20.04 -25.61
CA GLU A 77 -12.19 -19.41 -24.53
C GLU A 77 -12.07 -20.28 -23.27
N MET A 78 -11.60 -19.67 -22.20
CA MET A 78 -11.37 -20.32 -20.91
C MET A 78 -12.11 -19.60 -19.79
N VAL A 79 -12.59 -20.39 -18.83
CA VAL A 79 -13.12 -19.86 -17.57
C VAL A 79 -11.96 -19.38 -16.72
N CYS A 80 -12.02 -18.12 -16.33
CA CYS A 80 -11.01 -17.45 -15.53
C CYS A 80 -11.59 -16.89 -14.24
N LEU A 81 -10.76 -16.78 -13.22
CA LEU A 81 -11.01 -15.97 -12.03
C LEU A 81 -10.05 -14.78 -12.00
N PRO A 82 -10.48 -13.62 -11.48
CA PRO A 82 -9.54 -12.57 -11.15
C PRO A 82 -8.49 -13.09 -10.15
N LEU A 83 -7.23 -12.68 -10.33
CA LEU A 83 -6.07 -13.19 -9.57
C LEU A 83 -6.31 -13.16 -8.05
N LYS A 84 -6.95 -12.11 -7.53
CA LYS A 84 -7.24 -11.99 -6.10
C LYS A 84 -8.13 -13.10 -5.53
N TYR A 85 -8.98 -13.71 -6.37
CA TYR A 85 -9.91 -14.78 -5.94
C TYR A 85 -9.32 -16.19 -6.12
N ILE A 86 -8.25 -16.33 -6.89
CA ILE A 86 -7.54 -17.61 -7.04
C ILE A 86 -7.10 -18.15 -5.68
N PHE A 87 -6.56 -17.29 -4.83
CA PHE A 87 -6.10 -17.67 -3.49
C PHE A 87 -7.24 -18.24 -2.65
N GLY A 88 -8.38 -17.57 -2.63
CA GLY A 88 -9.58 -18.04 -1.92
C GLY A 88 -10.06 -19.39 -2.47
N TRP A 89 -10.16 -19.54 -3.79
CA TRP A 89 -10.56 -20.80 -4.41
C TRP A 89 -9.61 -21.95 -4.05
N LEU A 90 -8.30 -21.75 -4.10
CA LEU A 90 -7.33 -22.80 -3.77
C LEU A 90 -7.42 -23.27 -2.32
N PHE A 91 -7.87 -22.43 -1.40
CA PHE A 91 -8.16 -22.84 -0.02
C PHE A 91 -9.40 -23.74 0.10
N THR A 92 -10.35 -23.67 -0.85
CA THR A 92 -11.54 -24.51 -0.84
C THR A 92 -11.29 -25.93 -1.36
N ILE A 93 -10.16 -26.19 -2.03
CA ILE A 93 -9.83 -27.50 -2.58
C ILE A 93 -9.55 -28.47 -1.44
N ASN A 94 -10.35 -29.54 -1.34
CA ASN A 94 -10.12 -30.57 -0.33
C ASN A 94 -8.92 -31.45 -0.71
N SER A 95 -7.82 -31.30 0.03
CA SER A 95 -6.59 -32.08 -0.19
C SER A 95 -6.72 -33.56 0.12
N GLY A 96 -7.81 -34.00 0.78
CA GLY A 96 -8.11 -35.41 1.03
C GLY A 96 -8.68 -36.16 -0.17
N ASN A 97 -9.26 -35.46 -1.13
CA ASN A 97 -9.97 -36.02 -2.29
C ASN A 97 -9.19 -35.93 -3.61
N VAL A 98 -7.89 -35.64 -3.54
CA VAL A 98 -7.02 -35.49 -4.71
C VAL A 98 -5.88 -36.52 -4.68
N SER A 99 -5.20 -36.68 -5.81
CA SER A 99 -4.02 -37.57 -5.88
C SER A 99 -2.94 -37.17 -4.87
N PRO A 100 -2.07 -38.10 -4.45
CA PRO A 100 -0.98 -37.80 -3.52
C PRO A 100 -0.10 -36.61 -3.98
N ASP A 101 0.25 -36.55 -5.27
CA ASP A 101 1.06 -35.47 -5.84
C ASP A 101 0.31 -34.13 -5.80
N ALA A 102 -0.99 -34.13 -6.13
CA ALA A 102 -1.82 -32.94 -6.03
C ALA A 102 -2.02 -32.48 -4.58
N LYS A 103 -2.09 -33.41 -3.63
CA LYS A 103 -2.18 -33.11 -2.19
C LYS A 103 -0.95 -32.36 -1.72
N GLU A 104 0.23 -32.87 -2.05
CA GLU A 104 1.51 -32.22 -1.69
C GLU A 104 1.59 -30.83 -2.29
N ALA A 105 1.28 -30.68 -3.58
CA ALA A 105 1.28 -29.40 -4.28
C ALA A 105 0.33 -28.38 -3.63
N ILE A 106 -0.88 -28.77 -3.27
CA ILE A 106 -1.87 -27.91 -2.62
C ILE A 106 -1.41 -27.49 -1.22
N LEU A 107 -0.86 -28.42 -0.44
CA LEU A 107 -0.35 -28.11 0.90
C LEU A 107 0.83 -27.15 0.85
N LYS A 108 1.80 -27.41 -0.04
CA LYS A 108 2.95 -26.51 -0.26
C LYS A 108 2.49 -25.11 -0.65
N TYR A 109 1.57 -25.02 -1.60
CA TYR A 109 1.02 -23.76 -2.04
C TYR A 109 0.33 -22.99 -0.90
N ARG A 110 -0.47 -23.68 -0.06
CA ARG A 110 -1.12 -23.04 1.09
C ARG A 110 -0.12 -22.50 2.09
N MET A 111 0.94 -23.25 2.37
CA MET A 111 1.99 -22.77 3.28
C MET A 111 2.68 -21.54 2.72
N GLU A 112 3.04 -21.54 1.44
CA GLU A 112 3.62 -20.37 0.78
C GLU A 112 2.67 -19.15 0.84
N CYS A 113 1.36 -19.34 0.65
CA CYS A 113 0.38 -18.27 0.79
C CYS A 113 0.30 -17.72 2.22
N TYR A 114 0.33 -18.60 3.23
CA TYR A 114 0.35 -18.15 4.64
C TYR A 114 1.59 -17.31 4.94
N ASP A 115 2.75 -17.74 4.48
CA ASP A 115 4.00 -17.03 4.68
C ASP A 115 3.97 -15.64 3.99
N VAL A 116 3.50 -15.58 2.75
CA VAL A 116 3.37 -14.31 2.01
C VAL A 116 2.39 -13.36 2.70
N LEU A 117 1.23 -13.86 3.13
CA LEU A 117 0.24 -13.05 3.84
C LEU A 117 0.78 -12.56 5.19
N PHE A 118 1.39 -13.46 5.95
CA PHE A 118 2.00 -13.12 7.23
C PHE A 118 3.08 -12.05 7.09
N ASN A 119 4.02 -12.24 6.16
CA ASN A 119 5.10 -11.29 5.92
C ASN A 119 4.55 -9.93 5.48
N HIS A 120 3.60 -9.93 4.55
CA HIS A 120 2.99 -8.69 4.06
C HIS A 120 2.35 -7.86 5.19
N PHE A 121 1.59 -8.52 6.06
CA PHE A 121 0.93 -7.82 7.16
C PHE A 121 1.91 -7.43 8.28
N SER A 122 2.90 -8.28 8.57
CA SER A 122 3.93 -8.01 9.58
C SER A 122 4.85 -6.87 9.17
N GLU A 123 5.33 -6.86 7.92
CA GLU A 123 6.17 -5.78 7.39
C GLU A 123 5.41 -4.45 7.35
N ARG A 124 4.13 -4.47 6.96
CA ARG A 124 3.30 -3.27 6.94
C ARG A 124 3.07 -2.71 8.35
N SER A 125 2.84 -3.57 9.33
CA SER A 125 2.69 -3.16 10.73
C SER A 125 3.98 -2.53 11.26
N ALA A 126 5.13 -3.17 11.05
CA ALA A 126 6.43 -2.64 11.44
C ALA A 126 6.73 -1.29 10.78
N PHE A 127 6.42 -1.14 9.49
CA PHE A 127 6.56 0.14 8.79
C PHE A 127 5.67 1.24 9.40
N ILE A 128 4.42 0.91 9.73
CA ILE A 128 3.49 1.89 10.32
C ILE A 128 3.98 2.33 11.70
N GLU A 129 4.40 1.39 12.54
CA GLU A 129 4.94 1.66 13.88
C GLU A 129 6.18 2.54 13.82
N GLU A 130 7.14 2.19 12.98
CA GLU A 130 8.38 2.96 12.79
C GLU A 130 8.10 4.36 12.26
N LYS A 131 7.20 4.47 11.29
CA LYS A 131 6.76 5.77 10.74
C LYS A 131 6.11 6.64 11.82
N GLN A 132 5.23 6.08 12.64
CA GLN A 132 4.56 6.82 13.72
C GLN A 132 5.58 7.31 14.76
N LYS A 133 6.53 6.45 15.16
CA LYS A 133 7.59 6.81 16.08
C LYS A 133 8.39 8.01 15.55
N ARG A 134 8.87 7.96 14.32
CA ARG A 134 9.62 9.06 13.70
C ARG A 134 8.79 10.35 13.56
N LEU A 135 7.49 10.24 13.31
CA LEU A 135 6.61 11.41 13.25
C LEU A 135 6.46 12.08 14.62
N ILE A 136 6.33 11.30 15.69
CA ILE A 136 6.28 11.83 17.06
C ILE A 136 7.58 12.55 17.40
N GLU A 137 8.72 11.89 17.24
CA GLU A 137 10.04 12.47 17.48
C GLU A 137 10.25 13.78 16.71
N GLN A 138 9.89 13.80 15.42
CA GLN A 138 10.04 14.98 14.58
C GLN A 138 9.05 16.10 14.97
N SER A 139 7.85 15.75 15.45
CA SER A 139 6.86 16.75 15.88
C SER A 139 7.33 17.51 17.13
N GLU A 140 7.99 16.83 18.06
CA GLU A 140 8.58 17.45 19.26
C GLU A 140 9.67 18.47 18.87
N ILE A 141 10.52 18.11 17.90
CA ILE A 141 11.55 19.01 17.38
C ILE A 141 10.91 20.25 16.73
N VAL A 142 9.87 20.07 15.94
CA VAL A 142 9.15 21.17 15.30
C VAL A 142 8.51 22.09 16.34
N MET A 143 7.86 21.54 17.37
CA MET A 143 7.25 22.32 18.45
C MET A 143 8.30 23.16 19.19
N THR A 144 9.42 22.55 19.59
CA THR A 144 10.50 23.24 20.28
C THR A 144 11.10 24.37 19.42
N ALA A 145 11.32 24.12 18.13
CA ALA A 145 11.81 25.12 17.20
C ALA A 145 10.81 26.28 17.02
N GLN A 146 9.51 25.97 16.98
CA GLN A 146 8.47 26.98 16.86
C GLN A 146 8.38 27.87 18.11
N GLU A 147 8.53 27.29 19.30
CA GLU A 147 8.57 28.04 20.56
C GLU A 147 9.79 28.98 20.60
N ALA A 148 10.98 28.49 20.25
CA ALA A 148 12.20 29.28 20.19
C ALA A 148 12.07 30.42 19.16
N PHE A 149 11.48 30.17 18.02
CA PHE A 149 11.19 31.18 17.01
C PHE A 149 10.24 32.27 17.56
N ASN A 150 9.17 31.88 18.23
CA ASN A 150 8.20 32.81 18.81
C ASN A 150 8.85 33.69 19.88
N GLN A 151 9.68 33.12 20.76
CA GLN A 151 10.45 33.85 21.77
C GLN A 151 11.40 34.86 21.13
N SER A 152 12.15 34.45 20.11
CA SER A 152 13.07 35.33 19.38
C SER A 152 12.33 36.46 18.66
N LYS A 153 11.13 36.19 18.14
CA LYS A 153 10.27 37.19 17.54
C LYS A 153 9.80 38.26 18.53
N GLU A 154 9.40 37.85 19.73
CA GLU A 154 9.01 38.82 20.78
C GLU A 154 10.23 39.62 21.30
N GLN A 155 11.38 39.00 21.45
CA GLN A 155 12.64 39.69 21.79
C GLN A 155 12.99 40.76 20.74
N LEU A 156 12.89 40.42 19.45
CA LEU A 156 13.14 41.37 18.38
C LEU A 156 12.15 42.54 18.41
N LYS A 157 10.87 42.27 18.68
CA LYS A 157 9.85 43.30 18.80
C LYS A 157 10.14 44.27 19.97
N GLU A 158 10.53 43.75 21.13
CA GLU A 158 10.87 44.56 22.28
C GLU A 158 12.15 45.39 22.01
N ALA A 159 13.16 44.77 21.42
CA ALA A 159 14.40 45.49 21.05
C ALA A 159 14.16 46.65 20.06
N LYS A 160 13.25 46.44 19.07
CA LYS A 160 12.84 47.51 18.15
C LYS A 160 12.12 48.64 18.87
N LYS A 161 11.20 48.29 19.80
CA LYS A 161 10.48 49.30 20.60
C LYS A 161 11.46 50.16 21.40
N GLN A 162 12.48 49.56 22.03
CA GLN A 162 13.51 50.26 22.76
C GLN A 162 14.38 51.13 21.84
N TYR A 163 14.74 50.59 20.67
CA TYR A 163 15.48 51.38 19.66
C TYR A 163 14.69 52.59 19.19
N ASP A 164 13.42 52.44 18.91
CA ASP A 164 12.56 53.55 18.46
C ASP A 164 12.33 54.58 19.58
N ALA A 165 12.24 54.13 20.84
CA ALA A 165 12.15 55.03 22.00
C ALA A 165 13.45 55.87 22.15
N ILE A 166 14.63 55.25 22.06
CA ILE A 166 15.91 55.95 22.13
C ILE A 166 16.02 56.93 20.97
N LYS A 167 15.61 56.54 19.76
CA LYS A 167 15.64 57.41 18.57
C LYS A 167 14.74 58.63 18.69
N ALA A 168 13.67 58.55 19.47
CA ALA A 168 12.71 59.61 19.68
C ALA A 168 13.14 60.62 20.75
N ILE A 169 14.17 60.33 21.58
CA ILE A 169 14.70 61.23 22.60
C ILE A 169 15.27 62.48 21.93
N ASP A 170 14.74 63.65 22.24
CA ASP A 170 15.30 64.93 21.85
C ASP A 170 16.28 65.44 22.85
N PHE A 171 17.04 66.51 22.49
CA PHE A 171 18.07 67.09 23.33
C PHE A 171 17.51 67.64 24.67
N ASN A 172 16.27 68.12 24.70
CA ASN A 172 15.68 68.64 25.92
C ASN A 172 15.29 67.52 26.85
N GLN A 173 14.72 66.45 26.35
CA GLN A 173 14.43 65.22 27.10
C GLN A 173 15.69 64.64 27.72
N TRP A 174 16.77 64.52 26.98
CA TRP A 174 18.04 64.03 27.45
C TRP A 174 18.58 64.94 28.61
N LYS A 175 18.47 66.27 28.51
CA LYS A 175 18.88 67.20 29.61
C LYS A 175 18.05 66.99 30.87
N GLU A 176 16.76 66.77 30.77
CA GLU A 176 15.89 66.53 31.90
C GLU A 176 16.28 65.21 32.60
N GLU A 177 16.53 64.17 31.86
CA GLU A 177 16.99 62.87 32.40
C GLU A 177 18.33 63.04 33.17
N GLN A 178 19.29 63.80 32.65
CA GLN A 178 20.56 64.02 33.31
C GLN A 178 20.37 64.82 34.63
N ARG A 179 19.48 65.82 34.67
CA ARG A 179 19.15 66.55 35.90
C ARG A 179 18.55 65.69 36.99
N GLN A 180 17.69 64.73 36.60
CA GLN A 180 17.08 63.81 37.56
C GLN A 180 18.10 62.83 38.16
N LEU A 181 19.14 62.47 37.45
CA LEU A 181 20.23 61.64 37.93
C LEU A 181 21.22 62.37 38.86
N GLU A 182 21.28 63.70 38.79
CA GLU A 182 22.17 64.57 39.60
C GLU A 182 21.53 65.01 40.93
N ILE A 183 20.26 64.70 41.20
CA ILE A 183 19.62 65.04 42.48
C ILE A 183 20.10 63.99 43.51
N PRO A 184 20.98 64.38 44.48
CA PRO A 184 21.37 63.49 45.54
C PRO A 184 20.15 63.23 46.44
N PHE A 185 19.95 61.98 46.82
CA PHE A 185 18.98 61.59 47.85
C PHE A 185 19.44 62.28 49.12
N GLU A 186 18.82 63.41 49.51
CA GLU A 186 18.94 63.93 50.87
C GLU A 186 18.31 62.92 51.81
N ASN A 187 19.11 62.40 52.76
CA ASN A 187 18.71 61.53 53.83
C ASN A 187 17.78 62.21 54.84
#